data_83c64ada81a22153aec9480e6fd823f4
#
_entry.id   83c64ada81a22153aec9480e6fd823f4
#
_cell.length_a   1.000
_cell.length_b   1.000
_cell.length_c   1.000
_cell.angle_alpha   90.00
_cell.angle_beta   90.00
_cell.angle_gamma   90.00
#
_symmetry.space_group_name_H-M   'P 1'
#
loop_
_entity.id
_entity.type
_entity.pdbx_description
1 polymer ?
#
loop_
_entity_poly.entity_id
_entity_poly.type
_entity_poly.pdbx_seq_one_letter_code
_entity_poly.pdbx_strand_id
1 'polypeptide(L)'
;LFHESGHYIFMKFFGLDPKLPVFIPFFGAFVAMEKLPPDQAVDAWVSLAGPLVGGVTSVILFFFGVQQGNGIMMAAGSTGCFFNLLQLIPAKPFDGGFVINAIAKWVLIPGAAMVFLAAYLLESPLFFILGIFSAFSAYRSFTGQVSERDLIKPATGLEKVMIGMAYFTLAGALGYIYYLSSDALVSFLPANK
;
A
#
# COMPACT_ATOMS: atom_id res chain seq x y z
N LEU A 1 3.48 7.37 -9.63
CA LEU A 1 3.29 6.79 -10.97
C LEU A 1 3.54 5.29 -11.00
N PHE A 2 4.73 4.79 -10.62
CA PHE A 2 5.04 3.34 -10.69
C PHE A 2 4.12 2.49 -9.82
N HIS A 3 3.75 2.95 -8.65
CA HIS A 3 2.76 2.29 -7.80
C HIS A 3 1.42 2.10 -8.56
N GLU A 4 0.85 3.17 -9.12
CA GLU A 4 -0.39 3.11 -9.89
C GLU A 4 -0.27 2.24 -11.16
N SER A 5 0.92 2.22 -11.78
CA SER A 5 1.16 1.33 -12.93
C SER A 5 1.10 -0.15 -12.52
N GLY A 6 1.46 -0.48 -11.28
CA GLY A 6 1.30 -1.83 -10.74
C GLY A 6 -0.17 -2.26 -10.72
N HIS A 7 -1.04 -1.44 -10.14
CA HIS A 7 -2.49 -1.68 -10.15
C HIS A 7 -3.02 -1.82 -11.58
N TYR A 8 -2.67 -0.88 -12.45
CA TYR A 8 -3.12 -0.87 -13.84
C TYR A 8 -2.73 -2.14 -14.59
N ILE A 9 -1.48 -2.59 -14.46
CA ILE A 9 -0.96 -3.80 -15.13
C ILE A 9 -1.72 -5.04 -14.64
N PHE A 10 -1.91 -5.18 -13.32
CA PHE A 10 -2.62 -6.33 -12.76
C PHE A 10 -4.11 -6.31 -13.06
N MET A 11 -4.75 -5.13 -13.06
CA MET A 11 -6.14 -5.01 -13.54
C MET A 11 -6.26 -5.48 -14.98
N LYS A 12 -5.36 -5.06 -15.88
CA LYS A 12 -5.31 -5.54 -17.27
C LYS A 12 -5.10 -7.04 -17.35
N PHE A 13 -4.17 -7.57 -16.56
CA PHE A 13 -3.88 -9.01 -16.53
C PHE A 13 -5.11 -9.84 -16.12
N PHE A 14 -5.91 -9.35 -15.17
CA PHE A 14 -7.14 -9.98 -14.74
C PHE A 14 -8.39 -9.60 -15.56
N GLY A 15 -8.26 -8.83 -16.63
CA GLY A 15 -9.37 -8.43 -17.49
C GLY A 15 -10.36 -7.42 -16.87
N LEU A 16 -9.89 -6.60 -15.96
CA LEU A 16 -10.69 -5.61 -15.20
C LEU A 16 -10.66 -4.22 -15.85
N ASP A 17 -10.75 -4.03 -17.09
CA ASP A 17 -10.85 -2.74 -17.81
C ASP A 17 -10.49 -1.47 -16.97
N PRO A 18 -9.20 -1.28 -16.59
CA PRO A 18 -8.80 -0.13 -15.79
C PRO A 18 -8.90 1.16 -16.59
N LYS A 19 -9.35 2.23 -15.95
CA LYS A 19 -9.20 3.60 -16.48
C LYS A 19 -7.75 4.05 -16.34
N LEU A 20 -7.38 5.04 -17.15
CA LEU A 20 -6.07 5.67 -17.00
C LEU A 20 -5.94 6.27 -15.60
N PRO A 21 -4.72 6.23 -15.00
CA PRO A 21 -4.49 6.86 -13.71
C PRO A 21 -4.88 8.34 -13.72
N VAL A 22 -5.68 8.75 -12.75
CA VAL A 22 -6.07 10.14 -12.55
C VAL A 22 -5.26 10.69 -11.38
N PHE A 23 -4.62 11.83 -11.62
CA PHE A 23 -3.89 12.56 -10.58
C PHE A 23 -4.83 13.54 -9.88
N ILE A 24 -4.96 13.39 -8.56
CA ILE A 24 -5.73 14.30 -7.72
C ILE A 24 -4.74 15.10 -6.87
N PRO A 25 -4.64 16.42 -7.04
CA PRO A 25 -3.77 17.25 -6.21
C PRO A 25 -4.01 16.98 -4.72
N PHE A 26 -2.94 16.88 -3.93
CA PHE A 26 -2.90 16.55 -2.49
C PHE A 26 -3.28 15.12 -2.10
N PHE A 27 -3.98 14.35 -2.95
CA PHE A 27 -4.38 12.96 -2.67
C PHE A 27 -3.56 11.92 -3.43
N GLY A 28 -2.73 12.35 -4.40
CA GLY A 28 -1.91 11.45 -5.22
C GLY A 28 -2.60 11.04 -6.51
N ALA A 29 -2.24 9.86 -7.04
CA ALA A 29 -2.88 9.27 -8.21
C ALA A 29 -3.75 8.09 -7.78
N PHE A 30 -4.73 7.75 -8.62
CA PHE A 30 -5.54 6.58 -8.41
C PHE A 30 -6.02 5.99 -9.74
N VAL A 31 -6.14 4.66 -9.80
CA VAL A 31 -6.66 3.93 -10.96
C VAL A 31 -8.06 3.40 -10.63
N ALA A 32 -9.07 3.86 -11.38
CA ALA A 32 -10.43 3.36 -11.23
C ALA A 32 -10.62 2.07 -12.04
N MET A 33 -11.41 1.13 -11.48
CA MET A 33 -11.92 -0.05 -12.18
C MET A 33 -13.32 0.25 -12.73
N GLU A 34 -13.59 -0.16 -13.96
CA GLU A 34 -14.96 -0.11 -14.51
C GLU A 34 -15.78 -1.33 -14.08
N LYS A 35 -15.11 -2.47 -13.90
CA LYS A 35 -15.72 -3.73 -13.47
C LYS A 35 -15.22 -4.12 -12.10
N LEU A 36 -16.10 -4.64 -11.27
CA LEU A 36 -15.71 -5.24 -10.00
C LEU A 36 -14.83 -6.49 -10.24
N PRO A 37 -13.85 -6.75 -9.35
CA PRO A 37 -13.11 -8.00 -9.38
C PRO A 37 -14.07 -9.20 -9.24
N PRO A 38 -13.78 -10.33 -9.89
CA PRO A 38 -14.62 -11.53 -9.81
C PRO A 38 -14.68 -12.13 -8.41
N ASP A 39 -13.62 -11.93 -7.63
CA ASP A 39 -13.49 -12.41 -6.26
C ASP A 39 -12.48 -11.58 -5.46
N GLN A 40 -12.46 -11.84 -4.13
CA GLN A 40 -11.58 -11.13 -3.20
C GLN A 40 -10.09 -11.47 -3.40
N ALA A 41 -9.77 -12.63 -4.01
CA ALA A 41 -8.37 -12.97 -4.29
C ALA A 41 -7.81 -12.08 -5.40
N VAL A 42 -8.54 -11.90 -6.49
CA VAL A 42 -8.15 -10.97 -7.56
C VAL A 42 -8.05 -9.54 -7.03
N ASP A 43 -9.01 -9.11 -6.21
CA ASP A 43 -8.99 -7.78 -5.59
C ASP A 43 -7.72 -7.56 -4.74
N ALA A 44 -7.33 -8.56 -3.94
CA ALA A 44 -6.13 -8.51 -3.11
C ALA A 44 -4.84 -8.50 -3.95
N TRP A 45 -4.75 -9.30 -5.03
CA TRP A 45 -3.59 -9.29 -5.91
C TRP A 45 -3.43 -7.97 -6.65
N VAL A 46 -4.52 -7.38 -7.13
CA VAL A 46 -4.51 -6.04 -7.72
C VAL A 46 -4.04 -5.01 -6.69
N SER A 47 -4.53 -5.10 -5.44
CA SER A 47 -4.12 -4.18 -4.37
C SER A 47 -2.65 -4.34 -3.98
N LEU A 48 -2.10 -5.56 -3.97
CA LEU A 48 -0.66 -5.79 -3.73
C LEU A 48 0.24 -5.32 -4.86
N ALA A 49 -0.26 -5.26 -6.09
CA ALA A 49 0.53 -4.93 -7.26
C ALA A 49 1.12 -3.51 -7.23
N GLY A 50 0.37 -2.55 -6.69
CA GLY A 50 0.86 -1.17 -6.50
C GLY A 50 2.10 -1.12 -5.62
N PRO A 51 2.01 -1.55 -4.34
CA PRO A 51 3.16 -1.60 -3.44
C PRO A 51 4.32 -2.48 -3.96
N LEU A 52 4.03 -3.55 -4.70
CA LEU A 52 5.06 -4.41 -5.28
C LEU A 52 5.87 -3.67 -6.35
N VAL A 53 5.21 -3.13 -7.38
CA VAL A 53 5.87 -2.45 -8.48
C VAL A 53 6.51 -1.14 -8.01
N GLY A 54 5.78 -0.37 -7.19
CA GLY A 54 6.30 0.87 -6.61
C GLY A 54 7.48 0.62 -5.68
N GLY A 55 7.42 -0.43 -4.87
CA GLY A 55 8.50 -0.84 -3.97
C GLY A 55 9.75 -1.28 -4.72
N VAL A 56 9.61 -2.19 -5.69
CA VAL A 56 10.74 -2.65 -6.54
C VAL A 56 11.41 -1.47 -7.24
N THR A 57 10.63 -0.57 -7.83
CA THR A 57 11.16 0.62 -8.49
C THR A 57 11.92 1.53 -7.52
N SER A 58 11.40 1.69 -6.30
CA SER A 58 12.02 2.50 -5.24
C SER A 58 13.35 1.90 -4.79
N VAL A 59 13.43 0.58 -4.63
CA VAL A 59 14.66 -0.16 -4.31
C VAL A 59 15.70 0.02 -5.40
N ILE A 60 15.31 -0.15 -6.67
CA ILE A 60 16.22 0.06 -7.81
C ILE A 60 16.76 1.48 -7.82
N LEU A 61 15.88 2.48 -7.62
CA LEU A 61 16.29 3.88 -7.60
C LEU A 61 17.26 4.18 -6.45
N PHE A 62 17.03 3.61 -5.26
CA PHE A 62 17.92 3.76 -4.12
C PHE A 62 19.31 3.22 -4.42
N PHE A 63 19.43 1.96 -4.87
CA PHE A 63 20.71 1.34 -5.15
C PHE A 63 21.45 2.00 -6.33
N PHE A 64 20.71 2.46 -7.34
CA PHE A 64 21.30 3.25 -8.43
C PHE A 64 21.86 4.57 -7.90
N GLY A 65 21.15 5.24 -6.97
CA GLY A 65 21.63 6.42 -6.27
C GLY A 65 22.93 6.17 -5.50
N VAL A 66 23.02 5.03 -4.80
CA VAL A 66 24.25 4.61 -4.09
C VAL A 66 25.41 4.47 -5.06
N GLN A 67 25.22 3.76 -6.19
CA GLN A 67 26.26 3.56 -7.19
C GLN A 67 26.77 4.87 -7.83
N GLN A 68 25.88 5.85 -8.00
CA GLN A 68 26.20 7.14 -8.58
C GLN A 68 26.68 8.18 -7.55
N GLY A 69 26.69 7.84 -6.26
CA GLY A 69 26.95 8.81 -5.18
C GLY A 69 25.92 9.95 -5.15
N ASN A 70 24.68 9.71 -5.59
CA ASN A 70 23.64 10.72 -5.73
C ASN A 70 22.63 10.66 -4.58
N GLY A 71 22.80 11.55 -3.59
CA GLY A 71 21.94 11.62 -2.39
C GLY A 71 20.47 11.90 -2.69
N ILE A 72 20.14 12.63 -3.79
CA ILE A 72 18.73 12.89 -4.17
C ILE A 72 18.06 11.59 -4.62
N MET A 73 18.73 10.78 -5.41
CA MET A 73 18.20 9.48 -5.87
C MET A 73 18.06 8.51 -4.69
N MET A 74 19.03 8.50 -3.77
CA MET A 74 18.95 7.70 -2.53
C MET A 74 17.75 8.12 -1.68
N ALA A 75 17.57 9.42 -1.45
CA ALA A 75 16.45 9.96 -0.71
C ALA A 75 15.09 9.64 -1.38
N ALA A 76 15.00 9.82 -2.70
CA ALA A 76 13.79 9.51 -3.45
C ALA A 76 13.45 8.01 -3.40
N GLY A 77 14.43 7.12 -3.51
CA GLY A 77 14.25 5.67 -3.39
C GLY A 77 13.81 5.25 -1.99
N SER A 78 14.47 5.76 -0.94
CA SER A 78 14.11 5.50 0.46
C SER A 78 12.69 5.98 0.78
N THR A 79 12.35 7.22 0.39
CA THR A 79 11.01 7.78 0.55
C THR A 79 9.96 6.98 -0.22
N GLY A 80 10.30 6.50 -1.41
CA GLY A 80 9.42 5.63 -2.19
C GLY A 80 9.15 4.30 -1.49
N CYS A 81 10.16 3.67 -0.88
CA CYS A 81 9.97 2.46 -0.05
C CYS A 81 9.03 2.74 1.12
N PHE A 82 9.21 3.86 1.81
CA PHE A 82 8.35 4.28 2.92
C PHE A 82 6.89 4.44 2.50
N PHE A 83 6.61 5.16 1.39
CA PHE A 83 5.24 5.34 0.93
C PHE A 83 4.57 4.04 0.49
N ASN A 84 5.31 3.13 -0.17
CA ASN A 84 4.78 1.82 -0.52
C ASN A 84 4.53 0.95 0.72
N LEU A 85 5.35 1.06 1.77
CA LEU A 85 5.12 0.42 3.05
C LEU A 85 3.88 0.98 3.77
N LEU A 86 3.68 2.30 3.74
CA LEU A 86 2.45 2.93 4.26
C LEU A 86 1.19 2.40 3.58
N GLN A 87 1.24 2.17 2.26
CA GLN A 87 0.10 1.60 1.54
C GLN A 87 -0.23 0.16 1.97
N LEU A 88 0.69 -0.53 2.64
CA LEU A 88 0.44 -1.85 3.22
C LEU A 88 -0.18 -1.81 4.63
N ILE A 89 -0.50 -0.63 5.18
CA ILE A 89 -1.27 -0.55 6.44
C ILE A 89 -2.58 -1.32 6.28
N PRO A 90 -2.93 -2.23 7.24
CA PRO A 90 -4.10 -3.11 7.13
C PRO A 90 -5.42 -2.37 7.43
N ALA A 91 -5.63 -1.23 6.79
CA ALA A 91 -6.79 -0.36 6.99
C ALA A 91 -7.20 0.31 5.66
N LYS A 92 -8.50 0.35 5.34
CA LYS A 92 -8.99 1.13 4.20
C LYS A 92 -8.88 2.63 4.51
N PRO A 93 -8.48 3.47 3.56
CA PRO A 93 -8.42 3.24 2.11
C PRO A 93 -7.09 2.70 1.57
N PHE A 94 -6.11 2.36 2.42
CA PHE A 94 -4.82 1.82 1.97
C PHE A 94 -4.99 0.46 1.29
N ASP A 95 -4.06 0.10 0.38
CA ASP A 95 -4.07 -1.18 -0.33
C ASP A 95 -4.03 -2.38 0.61
N GLY A 96 -3.24 -2.29 1.68
CA GLY A 96 -3.20 -3.30 2.73
C GLY A 96 -4.57 -3.59 3.35
N GLY A 97 -5.46 -2.61 3.42
CA GLY A 97 -6.83 -2.80 3.90
C GLY A 97 -7.68 -3.68 2.99
N PHE A 98 -7.52 -3.58 1.66
CA PHE A 98 -8.22 -4.47 0.72
C PHE A 98 -7.64 -5.88 0.75
N VAL A 99 -6.31 -6.01 0.86
CA VAL A 99 -5.64 -7.30 1.02
C VAL A 99 -6.11 -8.01 2.29
N ILE A 100 -6.09 -7.32 3.42
CA ILE A 100 -6.51 -7.87 4.71
C ILE A 100 -8.01 -8.19 4.75
N ASN A 101 -8.84 -7.42 4.06
CA ASN A 101 -10.26 -7.73 3.92
C ASN A 101 -10.48 -9.10 3.26
N ALA A 102 -9.65 -9.49 2.30
CA ALA A 102 -9.71 -10.81 1.66
C ALA A 102 -9.23 -11.94 2.58
N ILE A 103 -8.25 -11.69 3.45
CA ILE A 103 -7.63 -12.70 4.32
C ILE A 103 -8.41 -12.85 5.63
N ALA A 104 -8.56 -11.75 6.38
CA ALA A 104 -9.09 -11.73 7.73
C ALA A 104 -9.63 -10.33 8.08
N LYS A 105 -10.87 -10.04 7.69
CA LYS A 105 -11.46 -8.70 7.84
C LYS A 105 -11.44 -8.11 9.26
N TRP A 106 -11.35 -8.95 10.31
CA TRP A 106 -11.26 -8.49 11.69
C TRP A 106 -10.00 -7.68 11.97
N VAL A 107 -8.93 -7.88 11.18
CA VAL A 107 -7.67 -7.12 11.27
C VAL A 107 -7.84 -5.65 10.84
N LEU A 108 -8.92 -5.30 10.16
CA LEU A 108 -9.24 -3.89 9.85
C LEU A 108 -9.42 -3.03 11.11
N ILE A 109 -9.83 -3.63 12.25
CA ILE A 109 -10.01 -2.91 13.51
C ILE A 109 -8.66 -2.45 14.08
N PRO A 110 -7.70 -3.35 14.40
CA PRO A 110 -6.37 -2.90 14.81
C PRO A 110 -5.66 -2.10 13.72
N GLY A 111 -5.95 -2.34 12.43
CA GLY A 111 -5.45 -1.51 11.34
C GLY A 111 -5.88 -0.05 11.43
N ALA A 112 -7.15 0.21 11.71
CA ALA A 112 -7.65 1.57 11.95
C ALA A 112 -6.96 2.22 13.18
N ALA A 113 -6.72 1.46 14.25
CA ALA A 113 -5.97 1.94 15.40
C ALA A 113 -4.52 2.30 15.04
N MET A 114 -3.88 1.54 14.14
CA MET A 114 -2.53 1.87 13.63
C MET A 114 -2.53 3.20 12.86
N VAL A 115 -3.58 3.52 12.09
CA VAL A 115 -3.68 4.81 11.39
C VAL A 115 -3.81 5.96 12.38
N PHE A 116 -4.59 5.82 13.47
CA PHE A 116 -4.66 6.82 14.53
C PHE A 116 -3.33 6.96 15.28
N LEU A 117 -2.62 5.85 15.52
CA LEU A 117 -1.28 5.91 16.11
C LEU A 117 -0.31 6.67 15.19
N ALA A 118 -0.34 6.40 13.88
CA ALA A 118 0.44 7.15 12.91
C ALA A 118 0.08 8.64 12.90
N ALA A 119 -1.22 8.98 13.00
CA ALA A 119 -1.68 10.36 13.11
C ALA A 119 -1.09 11.08 14.33
N TYR A 120 -1.05 10.40 15.47
CA TYR A 120 -0.47 10.91 16.70
C TYR A 120 1.06 11.08 16.59
N LEU A 121 1.77 10.04 16.12
CA LEU A 121 3.24 10.06 16.04
C LEU A 121 3.77 11.04 14.98
N LEU A 122 3.04 11.23 13.87
CA LEU A 122 3.41 12.13 12.79
C LEU A 122 2.80 13.54 12.95
N GLU A 123 2.03 13.76 14.01
CA GLU A 123 1.30 15.02 14.25
C GLU A 123 0.50 15.49 13.01
N SER A 124 -0.07 14.53 12.26
CA SER A 124 -0.64 14.77 10.94
C SER A 124 -2.16 14.79 10.94
N PRO A 125 -2.80 15.94 10.69
CA PRO A 125 -4.25 16.02 10.54
C PRO A 125 -4.79 15.14 9.43
N LEU A 126 -4.01 14.93 8.35
CA LEU A 126 -4.39 14.05 7.24
C LEU A 126 -4.55 12.61 7.72
N PHE A 127 -3.58 12.07 8.48
CA PHE A 127 -3.68 10.72 9.04
C PHE A 127 -4.82 10.60 10.04
N PHE A 128 -5.16 11.67 10.76
CA PHE A 128 -6.33 11.67 11.65
C PHE A 128 -7.63 11.51 10.86
N ILE A 129 -7.81 12.25 9.76
CA ILE A 129 -8.96 12.12 8.86
C ILE A 129 -9.02 10.72 8.26
N LEU A 130 -7.88 10.18 7.79
CA LEU A 130 -7.78 8.82 7.29
C LEU A 130 -8.11 7.77 8.36
N GLY A 131 -7.75 8.01 9.62
CA GLY A 131 -8.12 7.18 10.77
C GLY A 131 -9.63 7.12 11.00
N ILE A 132 -10.31 8.26 10.94
CA ILE A 132 -11.79 8.32 11.03
C ILE A 132 -12.40 7.51 9.87
N PHE A 133 -11.93 7.71 8.64
CA PHE A 133 -12.41 6.95 7.49
C PHE A 133 -12.15 5.45 7.64
N SER A 134 -10.97 5.06 8.12
CA SER A 134 -10.60 3.66 8.38
C SER A 134 -11.50 3.02 9.43
N ALA A 135 -11.74 3.71 10.54
CA ALA A 135 -12.64 3.24 11.60
C ALA A 135 -14.09 3.09 11.10
N PHE A 136 -14.57 4.06 10.33
CA PHE A 136 -15.90 4.00 9.72
C PHE A 136 -16.01 2.85 8.71
N SER A 137 -14.98 2.64 7.88
CA SER A 137 -14.93 1.52 6.93
C SER A 137 -14.88 0.17 7.63
N ALA A 138 -14.09 0.03 8.71
CA ALA A 138 -14.07 -1.17 9.53
C ALA A 138 -15.46 -1.43 10.15
N TYR A 139 -16.08 -0.42 10.76
CA TYR A 139 -17.43 -0.54 11.33
C TYR A 139 -18.45 -1.03 10.29
N ARG A 140 -18.49 -0.43 9.10
CA ARG A 140 -19.40 -0.85 8.01
C ARG A 140 -19.16 -2.30 7.58
N SER A 141 -17.93 -2.76 7.54
CA SER A 141 -17.59 -4.15 7.19
C SER A 141 -18.17 -5.18 8.16
N PHE A 142 -18.52 -4.79 9.40
CA PHE A 142 -19.11 -5.65 10.41
C PHE A 142 -20.63 -5.47 10.57
N THR A 143 -21.20 -4.32 10.21
CA THR A 143 -22.64 -4.02 10.38
C THR A 143 -23.48 -4.35 9.16
N GLY A 144 -22.90 -4.98 8.13
CA GLY A 144 -23.63 -5.36 6.91
C GLY A 144 -23.89 -4.21 5.94
N GLN A 145 -23.44 -2.99 6.23
CA GLN A 145 -23.49 -1.85 5.31
C GLN A 145 -22.26 -1.84 4.40
N VAL A 146 -22.00 -2.96 3.76
CA VAL A 146 -20.80 -3.17 2.92
C VAL A 146 -20.99 -2.59 1.53
N SER A 147 -19.87 -2.22 0.88
CA SER A 147 -19.87 -1.82 -0.52
C SER A 147 -20.03 -3.05 -1.43
N GLU A 148 -20.45 -2.85 -2.67
CA GLU A 148 -20.52 -3.94 -3.67
C GLU A 148 -19.19 -4.68 -3.81
N ARG A 149 -18.05 -3.98 -3.69
CA ARG A 149 -16.70 -4.56 -3.69
C ARG A 149 -16.47 -5.50 -2.50
N ASP A 150 -17.16 -5.35 -1.40
CA ASP A 150 -17.05 -6.24 -0.23
C ASP A 150 -17.94 -7.47 -0.34
N LEU A 151 -18.91 -7.47 -1.27
CA LEU A 151 -19.87 -8.57 -1.52
C LEU A 151 -19.40 -9.57 -2.58
N ILE A 152 -18.26 -9.32 -3.23
CA ILE A 152 -17.68 -10.25 -4.20
C ILE A 152 -17.31 -11.58 -3.53
N LYS A 153 -17.20 -12.64 -4.36
CA LYS A 153 -16.91 -14.00 -3.88
C LYS A 153 -15.68 -14.03 -2.96
N PRO A 154 -15.77 -14.65 -1.77
CA PRO A 154 -14.65 -14.77 -0.86
C PRO A 154 -13.49 -15.56 -1.44
N ALA A 155 -12.26 -15.20 -1.08
CA ALA A 155 -11.08 -15.98 -1.39
C ALA A 155 -11.12 -17.35 -0.69
N THR A 156 -10.62 -18.40 -1.38
CA THR A 156 -10.46 -19.75 -0.84
C THR A 156 -9.38 -19.79 0.25
N GLY A 157 -9.36 -20.85 1.05
CA GLY A 157 -8.35 -21.00 2.10
C GLY A 157 -6.92 -20.98 1.57
N LEU A 158 -6.65 -21.63 0.43
CA LEU A 158 -5.33 -21.63 -0.20
C LEU A 158 -4.93 -20.23 -0.70
N GLU A 159 -5.85 -19.51 -1.36
CA GLU A 159 -5.61 -18.15 -1.83
C GLU A 159 -5.30 -17.20 -0.66
N LYS A 160 -6.03 -17.31 0.45
CA LYS A 160 -5.76 -16.52 1.67
C LYS A 160 -4.34 -16.74 2.19
N VAL A 161 -3.87 -17.99 2.20
CA VAL A 161 -2.50 -18.30 2.63
C VAL A 161 -1.48 -17.71 1.66
N MET A 162 -1.68 -17.87 0.35
CA MET A 162 -0.77 -17.32 -0.67
C MET A 162 -0.69 -15.79 -0.62
N ILE A 163 -1.85 -15.14 -0.54
CA ILE A 163 -1.95 -13.68 -0.43
C ILE A 163 -1.29 -13.21 0.87
N GLY A 164 -1.55 -13.90 1.98
CA GLY A 164 -0.95 -13.58 3.28
C GLY A 164 0.57 -13.67 3.25
N MET A 165 1.12 -14.73 2.68
CA MET A 165 2.56 -14.89 2.51
C MET A 165 3.15 -13.75 1.65
N ALA A 166 2.53 -13.45 0.51
CA ALA A 166 2.98 -12.37 -0.36
C ALA A 166 2.93 -11.00 0.35
N TYR A 167 1.84 -10.72 1.08
CA TYR A 167 1.67 -9.48 1.83
C TYR A 167 2.74 -9.30 2.92
N PHE A 168 2.94 -10.30 3.78
CA PHE A 168 3.92 -10.19 4.86
C PHE A 168 5.36 -10.20 4.34
N THR A 169 5.64 -10.95 3.27
CA THR A 169 6.97 -10.93 2.62
C THR A 169 7.25 -9.55 2.04
N LEU A 170 6.29 -8.95 1.33
CA LEU A 170 6.45 -7.62 0.76
C LEU A 170 6.61 -6.56 1.84
N ALA A 171 5.77 -6.59 2.88
CA ALA A 171 5.84 -5.64 3.99
C ALA A 171 7.20 -5.76 4.74
N GLY A 172 7.64 -6.99 5.03
CA GLY A 172 8.93 -7.24 5.66
C GLY A 172 10.12 -6.80 4.80
N ALA A 173 10.08 -7.09 3.49
CA ALA A 173 11.12 -6.68 2.56
C ALA A 173 11.21 -5.15 2.45
N LEU A 174 10.08 -4.46 2.24
CA LEU A 174 10.06 -3.00 2.16
C LEU A 174 10.46 -2.33 3.47
N GLY A 175 10.01 -2.88 4.62
CA GLY A 175 10.41 -2.37 5.93
C GLY A 175 11.91 -2.52 6.16
N TYR A 176 12.49 -3.67 5.82
CA TYR A 176 13.91 -3.92 5.95
C TYR A 176 14.75 -3.01 5.04
N ILE A 177 14.36 -2.89 3.76
CA ILE A 177 15.05 -2.00 2.82
C ILE A 177 14.91 -0.52 3.24
N TYR A 178 13.75 -0.11 3.72
CA TYR A 178 13.57 1.25 4.25
C TYR A 178 14.50 1.51 5.44
N TYR A 179 14.60 0.58 6.38
CA TYR A 179 15.53 0.67 7.51
C TYR A 179 16.98 0.84 7.04
N LEU A 180 17.46 -0.05 6.15
CA LEU A 180 18.81 0.04 5.60
C LEU A 180 19.06 1.33 4.81
N SER A 181 18.07 1.76 4.03
CA SER A 181 18.20 2.96 3.20
C SER A 181 18.20 4.24 4.01
N SER A 182 17.45 4.31 5.10
CA SER A 182 17.45 5.46 6.01
C SER A 182 18.76 5.60 6.75
N ASP A 183 19.34 4.50 7.23
CA ASP A 183 20.64 4.48 7.90
C ASP A 183 21.78 4.90 6.94
N ALA A 184 21.79 4.33 5.72
CA ALA A 184 22.73 4.71 4.68
C ALA A 184 22.61 6.19 4.27
N LEU A 185 21.39 6.73 4.22
CA LEU A 185 21.17 8.14 3.88
C LEU A 185 21.70 9.08 4.97
N VAL A 186 21.49 8.73 6.23
CA VAL A 186 22.04 9.51 7.37
C VAL A 186 23.57 9.53 7.32
N SER A 187 24.21 8.40 6.99
CA SER A 187 25.67 8.32 6.89
C SER A 187 26.23 9.06 5.66
N PHE A 188 25.43 9.26 4.61
CA PHE A 188 25.80 9.97 3.39
C PHE A 188 25.71 11.50 3.54
N LEU A 189 24.81 11.99 4.42
CA LEU A 189 24.68 13.42 4.70
C LEU A 189 25.90 13.89 5.49
N PRO A 190 26.55 15.03 5.10
CA PRO A 190 27.65 15.57 5.90
C PRO A 190 27.15 15.84 7.32
N ALA A 191 27.88 15.33 8.32
CA ALA A 191 27.62 15.66 9.70
C ALA A 191 27.64 17.20 9.81
N ASN A 192 26.50 17.81 10.17
CA ASN A 192 26.43 19.24 10.44
C ASN A 192 27.40 19.53 11.58
N LYS A 193 28.58 20.06 11.21
CA LYS A 193 29.52 20.67 12.16
C LYS A 193 29.08 22.08 12.50
#